data_33058b460a893c2191f3f37a4738e130
#
_entry.id   33058b460a893c2191f3f37a4738e130
#
_cell.length_a   1.000
_cell.length_b   1.000
_cell.length_c   1.000
_cell.angle_alpha   90.00
_cell.angle_beta   90.00
_cell.angle_gamma   90.00
#
_symmetry.space_group_name_H-M   'P 1'
#
loop_
_entity.id
_entity.type
_entity.pdbx_description
1 polymer ?
#
loop_
_entity_poly.entity_id
_entity_poly.type
_entity_poly.pdbx_seq_one_letter_code
_entity_poly.pdbx_strand_id
1 'polypeptide(L)'
;MLFNSFPFLIFFVIVTITYYAIHHKWRWLLLLIASCYFYSFLIPSYLLVLFLIISIDYVAGILIESNRGMASRFYLGMSIIGNLTVLGVFKYHNFFVENLNHFISLFSSKAGSFSIWELALPVGLSFHTFQAMSYTIDVYKGKQKAERKFGVYALYVMFYPQLVAGPIERPQHLIPQFYQRHPVSYSGIATGLKWMLWGFFMKVVVADRLGIYVDYVFKNAEVHSRLALVTAVLFYSFQIYCDFAGYSLIAIGTAKVMGFALTNNFKRPYFASSLREFWKRWNISLSQWFRDYVYFPMGGSRVSFTKYIFNILVVFILSGLWHGANWTFILWGLFHGLFILFGYLKRKFLPGLVFSKYIGIAVTFLAVNFCWIFFRSQNIHEAFIIIKRICSPKTIQLIEGEFDERSLLVYSFLGIFSIIATELISEFF
;
A
#
# COMPACT_ATOMS: atom_id res chain seq x y z
N MET A 1 -14.37 -6.45 7.89
CA MET A 1 -15.47 -5.94 7.02
C MET A 1 -14.83 -5.18 5.85
N LEU A 2 -15.40 -5.26 4.65
CA LEU A 2 -14.91 -4.50 3.50
C LEU A 2 -15.73 -3.22 3.34
N PHE A 3 -15.10 -2.11 2.93
CA PHE A 3 -15.78 -0.83 2.74
C PHE A 3 -16.86 -0.87 1.64
N ASN A 4 -16.65 -1.64 0.57
CA ASN A 4 -17.59 -1.80 -0.54
C ASN A 4 -18.71 -2.82 -0.25
N SER A 5 -19.05 -3.06 1.02
CA SER A 5 -20.09 -3.99 1.43
C SER A 5 -21.27 -3.26 2.08
N PHE A 6 -22.49 -3.80 1.88
CA PHE A 6 -23.69 -3.26 2.53
C PHE A 6 -23.61 -3.27 4.07
N PRO A 7 -23.06 -4.31 4.75
CA PRO A 7 -22.82 -4.26 6.18
C PRO A 7 -21.98 -3.08 6.64
N PHE A 8 -20.99 -2.64 5.84
CA PHE A 8 -20.19 -1.45 6.16
C PHE A 8 -21.03 -0.17 6.18
N LEU A 9 -21.94 0.01 5.25
CA LEU A 9 -22.78 1.21 5.21
C LEU A 9 -23.64 1.31 6.46
N ILE A 10 -24.27 0.21 6.88
CA ILE A 10 -25.05 0.16 8.13
C ILE A 10 -24.16 0.43 9.35
N PHE A 11 -23.02 -0.25 9.43
CA PHE A 11 -22.04 -0.08 10.50
C PHE A 11 -21.57 1.38 10.60
N PHE A 12 -21.20 1.99 9.48
CA PHE A 12 -20.74 3.38 9.42
C PHE A 12 -21.79 4.36 9.94
N VAL A 13 -23.05 4.21 9.53
CA VAL A 13 -24.16 5.06 9.98
C VAL A 13 -24.35 4.93 11.50
N ILE A 14 -24.45 3.69 12.01
CA ILE A 14 -24.65 3.42 13.43
C ILE A 14 -23.50 3.99 14.26
N VAL A 15 -22.25 3.70 13.89
CA VAL A 15 -21.05 4.19 14.62
C VAL A 15 -21.00 5.69 14.59
N THR A 16 -21.27 6.34 13.44
CA THR A 16 -21.23 7.81 13.32
C THR A 16 -22.28 8.49 14.18
N ILE A 17 -23.54 8.02 14.14
CA ILE A 17 -24.62 8.57 14.96
C ILE A 17 -24.29 8.39 16.45
N THR A 18 -23.88 7.20 16.87
CA THR A 18 -23.52 6.91 18.25
C THR A 18 -22.33 7.76 18.71
N TYR A 19 -21.31 7.93 17.83
CA TYR A 19 -20.13 8.76 18.11
C TYR A 19 -20.48 10.21 18.48
N TYR A 20 -21.43 10.80 17.77
CA TYR A 20 -21.85 12.17 18.06
C TYR A 20 -22.85 12.25 19.22
N ALA A 21 -23.63 11.19 19.46
CA ALA A 21 -24.61 11.13 20.56
C ALA A 21 -23.95 10.96 21.94
N ILE A 22 -22.86 10.20 22.04
CA ILE A 22 -22.22 9.94 23.33
C ILE A 22 -21.31 11.06 23.78
N HIS A 23 -21.11 11.11 25.12
CA HIS A 23 -20.19 12.07 25.72
C HIS A 23 -18.75 11.86 25.24
N HIS A 24 -18.04 12.95 24.97
CA HIS A 24 -16.68 12.94 24.39
C HIS A 24 -15.69 11.98 25.08
N LYS A 25 -15.72 11.88 26.41
CA LYS A 25 -14.81 10.99 27.18
C LYS A 25 -14.90 9.52 26.80
N TRP A 26 -16.02 9.07 26.21
CA TRP A 26 -16.28 7.67 25.83
C TRP A 26 -16.07 7.42 24.32
N ARG A 27 -15.86 8.46 23.51
CA ARG A 27 -15.74 8.34 22.04
C ARG A 27 -14.59 7.45 21.61
N TRP A 28 -13.44 7.55 22.28
CA TRP A 28 -12.29 6.69 21.98
C TRP A 28 -12.62 5.20 22.23
N LEU A 29 -13.36 4.90 23.30
CA LEU A 29 -13.76 3.53 23.63
C LEU A 29 -14.75 2.98 22.61
N LEU A 30 -15.76 3.77 22.21
CA LEU A 30 -16.66 3.41 21.12
C LEU A 30 -15.91 3.09 19.85
N LEU A 31 -14.96 3.96 19.45
CA LEU A 31 -14.17 3.76 18.24
C LEU A 31 -13.28 2.51 18.33
N LEU A 32 -12.73 2.20 19.51
CA LEU A 32 -11.95 0.97 19.71
C LEU A 32 -12.82 -0.27 19.58
N ILE A 33 -13.99 -0.29 20.23
CA ILE A 33 -14.95 -1.42 20.12
C ILE A 33 -15.42 -1.58 18.67
N ALA A 34 -15.78 -0.48 18.01
CA ALA A 34 -16.16 -0.49 16.61
C ALA A 34 -15.05 -1.03 15.71
N SER A 35 -13.79 -0.67 15.98
CA SER A 35 -12.62 -1.15 15.24
C SER A 35 -12.39 -2.66 15.44
N CYS A 36 -12.52 -3.14 16.69
CA CYS A 36 -12.46 -4.58 16.98
C CYS A 36 -13.55 -5.35 16.24
N TYR A 37 -14.79 -4.84 16.27
CA TYR A 37 -15.92 -5.47 15.55
C TYR A 37 -15.68 -5.44 14.03
N PHE A 38 -15.25 -4.32 13.48
CA PHE A 38 -14.93 -4.19 12.05
C PHE A 38 -13.87 -5.21 11.60
N TYR A 39 -12.83 -5.42 12.40
CA TYR A 39 -11.75 -6.35 12.08
C TYR A 39 -12.19 -7.82 12.25
N SER A 40 -12.87 -8.15 13.34
CA SER A 40 -13.36 -9.51 13.64
C SER A 40 -14.35 -10.06 12.61
N PHE A 41 -14.99 -9.17 11.84
CA PHE A 41 -15.92 -9.57 10.77
C PHE A 41 -15.24 -10.40 9.66
N LEU A 42 -13.93 -10.32 9.50
CA LEU A 42 -13.17 -11.12 8.54
C LEU A 42 -12.74 -12.45 9.19
N ILE A 43 -11.84 -12.41 10.15
CA ILE A 43 -11.35 -13.58 10.88
C ILE A 43 -11.12 -13.19 12.35
N PRO A 44 -12.02 -13.57 13.26
CA PRO A 44 -11.98 -13.12 14.66
C PRO A 44 -10.66 -13.46 15.38
N SER A 45 -10.06 -14.63 15.11
CA SER A 45 -8.83 -15.09 15.77
C SER A 45 -7.64 -14.15 15.50
N TYR A 46 -7.65 -13.41 14.40
CA TYR A 46 -6.55 -12.48 14.08
C TYR A 46 -6.53 -11.21 14.93
N LEU A 47 -7.62 -10.93 15.66
CA LEU A 47 -7.58 -9.93 16.73
C LEU A 47 -6.49 -10.23 17.77
N LEU A 48 -6.25 -11.50 18.09
CA LEU A 48 -5.21 -11.90 19.06
C LEU A 48 -3.82 -11.54 18.55
N VAL A 49 -3.55 -11.76 17.26
CA VAL A 49 -2.26 -11.40 16.63
C VAL A 49 -2.07 -9.88 16.68
N LEU A 50 -3.12 -9.13 16.38
CA LEU A 50 -3.07 -7.67 16.39
C LEU A 50 -2.88 -7.12 17.82
N PHE A 51 -3.60 -7.66 18.81
CA PHE A 51 -3.40 -7.29 20.20
C PHE A 51 -2.02 -7.69 20.74
N LEU A 52 -1.42 -8.78 20.25
CA LEU A 52 -0.04 -9.14 20.59
C LEU A 52 0.95 -8.04 20.14
N ILE A 53 0.87 -7.62 18.87
CA ILE A 53 1.70 -6.53 18.33
C ILE A 53 1.49 -5.25 19.13
N ILE A 54 0.23 -4.85 19.35
CA ILE A 54 -0.14 -3.67 20.11
C ILE A 54 0.47 -3.72 21.52
N SER A 55 0.39 -4.87 22.21
CA SER A 55 0.92 -5.02 23.56
C SER A 55 2.45 -4.93 23.60
N ILE A 56 3.14 -5.58 22.67
CA ILE A 56 4.59 -5.49 22.54
C ILE A 56 5.03 -4.03 22.39
N ASP A 57 4.42 -3.28 21.46
CA ASP A 57 4.87 -1.93 21.15
C ASP A 57 4.41 -0.90 22.17
N TYR A 58 3.27 -1.09 22.83
CA TYR A 58 2.85 -0.28 23.96
C TYR A 58 3.84 -0.35 25.12
N VAL A 59 4.18 -1.58 25.54
CA VAL A 59 5.16 -1.80 26.62
C VAL A 59 6.54 -1.30 26.22
N ALA A 60 6.98 -1.62 25.00
CA ALA A 60 8.25 -1.13 24.47
C ALA A 60 8.31 0.40 24.44
N GLY A 61 7.25 1.08 24.02
CA GLY A 61 7.20 2.55 24.00
C GLY A 61 7.42 3.16 25.40
N ILE A 62 6.75 2.62 26.41
CA ILE A 62 6.92 3.08 27.81
C ILE A 62 8.35 2.83 28.30
N LEU A 63 8.90 1.64 28.04
CA LEU A 63 10.25 1.27 28.47
C LEU A 63 11.33 2.07 27.70
N ILE A 64 11.14 2.35 26.43
CA ILE A 64 12.03 3.18 25.64
C ILE A 64 12.11 4.61 26.22
N GLU A 65 10.96 5.21 26.53
CA GLU A 65 10.90 6.58 27.10
C GLU A 65 11.49 6.64 28.52
N SER A 66 11.25 5.61 29.33
CA SER A 66 11.70 5.57 30.73
C SER A 66 13.20 5.25 30.90
N ASN A 67 13.86 4.76 29.85
CA ASN A 67 15.26 4.35 29.86
C ASN A 67 16.08 5.16 28.86
N ARG A 68 17.41 5.14 29.02
CA ARG A 68 18.36 5.80 28.11
C ARG A 68 19.48 4.85 27.67
N GLY A 69 20.20 5.21 26.62
CA GLY A 69 21.38 4.49 26.16
C GLY A 69 21.07 3.07 25.68
N MET A 70 21.83 2.07 26.21
CA MET A 70 21.74 0.68 25.78
C MET A 70 20.38 0.05 26.06
N ALA A 71 19.78 0.30 27.20
CA ALA A 71 18.47 -0.26 27.58
C ALA A 71 17.35 0.21 26.61
N SER A 72 17.32 1.50 26.30
CA SER A 72 16.35 2.02 25.32
C SER A 72 16.54 1.40 23.92
N ARG A 73 17.79 1.19 23.48
CA ARG A 73 18.08 0.49 22.20
C ARG A 73 17.64 -0.98 22.24
N PHE A 74 17.84 -1.65 23.38
CA PHE A 74 17.39 -3.03 23.56
C PHE A 74 15.88 -3.19 23.42
N TYR A 75 15.09 -2.32 24.08
CA TYR A 75 13.63 -2.37 23.97
C TYR A 75 13.13 -2.00 22.57
N LEU A 76 13.78 -1.05 21.88
CA LEU A 76 13.49 -0.78 20.48
C LEU A 76 13.78 -2.02 19.61
N GLY A 77 14.91 -2.67 19.82
CA GLY A 77 15.27 -3.90 19.12
C GLY A 77 14.24 -5.01 19.33
N MET A 78 13.78 -5.22 20.57
CA MET A 78 12.71 -6.18 20.88
C MET A 78 11.41 -5.88 20.16
N SER A 79 10.98 -4.62 20.11
CA SER A 79 9.78 -4.17 19.36
C SER A 79 9.94 -4.49 17.87
N ILE A 80 11.04 -4.08 17.24
CA ILE A 80 11.28 -4.32 15.82
C ILE A 80 11.34 -5.82 15.51
N ILE A 81 12.09 -6.61 16.29
CA ILE A 81 12.20 -8.05 16.10
C ILE A 81 10.84 -8.72 16.29
N GLY A 82 10.08 -8.37 17.33
CA GLY A 82 8.75 -8.93 17.58
C GLY A 82 7.80 -8.68 16.40
N ASN A 83 7.74 -7.45 15.89
CA ASN A 83 6.96 -7.09 14.73
C ASN A 83 7.39 -7.84 13.47
N LEU A 84 8.69 -7.90 13.20
CA LEU A 84 9.24 -8.61 12.04
C LEU A 84 9.06 -10.11 12.14
N THR A 85 9.09 -10.69 13.35
CA THR A 85 8.83 -12.13 13.57
C THR A 85 7.38 -12.47 13.24
N VAL A 86 6.42 -11.69 13.73
CA VAL A 86 5.00 -11.90 13.39
C VAL A 86 4.79 -11.79 11.87
N LEU A 87 5.36 -10.76 11.25
CA LEU A 87 5.28 -10.60 9.80
C LEU A 87 5.98 -11.75 9.06
N GLY A 88 7.13 -12.21 9.56
CA GLY A 88 7.89 -13.34 9.03
C GLY A 88 7.10 -14.63 9.03
N VAL A 89 6.45 -14.94 10.14
CA VAL A 89 5.62 -16.15 10.30
C VAL A 89 4.43 -16.14 9.34
N PHE A 90 3.65 -15.07 9.31
CA PHE A 90 2.40 -15.06 8.54
C PHE A 90 2.59 -14.75 7.05
N LYS A 91 3.64 -14.02 6.66
CA LYS A 91 3.81 -13.55 5.28
C LYS A 91 4.96 -14.20 4.54
N TYR A 92 6.08 -14.46 5.22
CA TYR A 92 7.32 -14.86 4.54
C TYR A 92 7.73 -16.30 4.76
N HIS A 93 7.13 -17.02 5.72
CA HIS A 93 7.49 -18.40 6.04
C HIS A 93 7.49 -19.30 4.80
N ASN A 94 6.38 -19.37 4.08
CA ASN A 94 6.25 -20.24 2.91
C ASN A 94 7.24 -19.87 1.80
N PHE A 95 7.42 -18.58 1.55
CA PHE A 95 8.38 -18.11 0.56
C PHE A 95 9.83 -18.58 0.90
N PHE A 96 10.25 -18.49 2.16
CA PHE A 96 11.56 -18.97 2.56
C PHE A 96 11.66 -20.49 2.49
N VAL A 97 10.63 -21.20 2.92
CA VAL A 97 10.60 -22.68 2.89
C VAL A 97 10.62 -23.20 1.44
N GLU A 98 9.83 -22.63 0.54
CA GLU A 98 9.83 -23.01 -0.88
C GLU A 98 11.19 -22.80 -1.54
N ASN A 99 11.82 -21.62 -1.31
CA ASN A 99 13.14 -21.34 -1.87
C ASN A 99 14.21 -22.25 -1.24
N LEU A 100 14.13 -22.56 0.07
CA LEU A 100 15.05 -23.48 0.74
C LEU A 100 14.87 -24.91 0.19
N ASN A 101 13.65 -25.40 0.03
CA ASN A 101 13.37 -26.71 -0.55
C ASN A 101 13.90 -26.79 -1.97
N HIS A 102 13.69 -25.73 -2.77
CA HIS A 102 14.24 -25.67 -4.12
C HIS A 102 15.77 -25.70 -4.10
N PHE A 103 16.41 -24.92 -3.23
CA PHE A 103 17.87 -24.92 -3.08
C PHE A 103 18.41 -26.32 -2.68
N ILE A 104 17.78 -26.98 -1.72
CA ILE A 104 18.18 -28.34 -1.26
C ILE A 104 18.01 -29.36 -2.41
N SER A 105 16.94 -29.26 -3.20
CA SER A 105 16.68 -30.17 -4.33
C SER A 105 17.78 -30.11 -5.42
N LEU A 106 18.51 -28.99 -5.53
CA LEU A 106 19.65 -28.87 -6.46
C LEU A 106 20.86 -29.74 -6.04
N PHE A 107 20.97 -30.08 -4.76
CA PHE A 107 22.10 -30.85 -4.22
C PHE A 107 21.74 -32.30 -3.90
N SER A 108 20.47 -32.60 -3.61
CA SER A 108 20.03 -33.97 -3.29
C SER A 108 18.55 -34.16 -3.61
N SER A 109 18.26 -35.09 -4.50
CA SER A 109 16.89 -35.50 -4.82
C SER A 109 16.22 -36.34 -3.70
N LYS A 110 16.98 -36.80 -2.72
CA LYS A 110 16.50 -37.60 -1.58
C LYS A 110 16.39 -36.80 -0.28
N ALA A 111 16.73 -35.51 -0.30
CA ALA A 111 16.60 -34.66 0.90
C ALA A 111 15.11 -34.44 1.22
N GLY A 112 14.75 -34.57 2.50
CA GLY A 112 13.39 -34.26 2.97
C GLY A 112 13.04 -32.79 2.68
N SER A 113 11.79 -32.55 2.37
CA SER A 113 11.27 -31.16 2.21
C SER A 113 10.69 -30.64 3.53
N PHE A 114 10.92 -29.37 3.81
CA PHE A 114 10.25 -28.68 4.92
C PHE A 114 8.78 -28.41 4.55
N SER A 115 7.89 -28.51 5.55
CA SER A 115 6.45 -28.31 5.35
C SER A 115 6.09 -26.85 5.18
N ILE A 116 5.18 -26.59 4.25
CA ILE A 116 4.52 -25.30 4.06
C ILE A 116 3.37 -25.18 5.07
N TRP A 117 3.15 -23.99 5.60
CA TRP A 117 2.06 -23.74 6.54
C TRP A 117 0.85 -23.13 5.82
N GLU A 118 -0.33 -23.66 6.11
CA GLU A 118 -1.59 -23.12 5.60
C GLU A 118 -2.12 -21.98 6.51
N LEU A 119 -1.28 -20.95 6.70
CA LEU A 119 -1.67 -19.76 7.48
C LEU A 119 -2.15 -18.68 6.54
N ALA A 120 -3.43 -18.30 6.66
CA ALA A 120 -3.92 -17.14 5.94
C ALA A 120 -3.29 -15.86 6.52
N LEU A 121 -2.87 -14.95 5.64
CA LEU A 121 -2.29 -13.67 6.07
C LEU A 121 -3.38 -12.77 6.67
N PRO A 122 -3.23 -12.29 7.92
CA PRO A 122 -4.16 -11.32 8.50
C PRO A 122 -4.24 -10.05 7.65
N VAL A 123 -5.46 -9.63 7.32
CA VAL A 123 -5.68 -8.44 6.49
C VAL A 123 -5.10 -7.21 7.19
N GLY A 124 -4.32 -6.42 6.46
CA GLY A 124 -3.70 -5.21 7.01
C GLY A 124 -2.46 -5.44 7.88
N LEU A 125 -2.04 -6.70 8.15
CA LEU A 125 -0.90 -6.99 9.05
C LEU A 125 0.34 -6.15 8.72
N SER A 126 0.72 -6.06 7.45
CA SER A 126 1.89 -5.27 7.03
C SER A 126 1.75 -3.77 7.32
N PHE A 127 0.53 -3.22 7.22
CA PHE A 127 0.25 -1.82 7.56
C PHE A 127 0.32 -1.58 9.07
N HIS A 128 -0.28 -2.48 9.87
CA HIS A 128 -0.26 -2.39 11.33
C HIS A 128 1.16 -2.49 11.88
N THR A 129 1.95 -3.43 11.36
CA THR A 129 3.36 -3.59 11.72
C THR A 129 4.14 -2.30 11.47
N PHE A 130 3.99 -1.68 10.30
CA PHE A 130 4.68 -0.43 9.99
C PHE A 130 4.21 0.74 10.85
N GLN A 131 2.92 0.81 11.14
CA GLN A 131 2.35 1.84 11.99
C GLN A 131 2.84 1.70 13.44
N ALA A 132 2.84 0.48 13.98
CA ALA A 132 3.30 0.16 15.33
C ALA A 132 4.81 0.42 15.47
N MET A 133 5.63 -0.06 14.51
CA MET A 133 7.07 0.23 14.47
C MET A 133 7.37 1.74 14.38
N SER A 134 6.58 2.51 13.61
CA SER A 134 6.80 3.97 13.56
C SER A 134 6.61 4.64 14.92
N TYR A 135 5.66 4.17 15.73
CA TYR A 135 5.47 4.70 17.08
C TYR A 135 6.69 4.42 17.97
N THR A 136 7.17 3.19 18.07
CA THR A 136 8.33 2.85 18.92
C THR A 136 9.62 3.53 18.46
N ILE A 137 9.84 3.62 17.14
CA ILE A 137 10.99 4.35 16.58
C ILE A 137 10.89 5.86 16.88
N ASP A 138 9.70 6.46 16.78
CA ASP A 138 9.53 7.89 17.03
C ASP A 138 9.60 8.22 18.51
N VAL A 139 9.17 7.33 19.42
CA VAL A 139 9.43 7.45 20.86
C VAL A 139 10.93 7.39 21.14
N TYR A 140 11.64 6.44 20.55
CA TYR A 140 13.10 6.33 20.69
C TYR A 140 13.85 7.57 20.19
N LYS A 141 13.39 8.17 19.09
CA LYS A 141 13.95 9.42 18.54
C LYS A 141 13.52 10.68 19.29
N GLY A 142 12.69 10.57 20.34
CA GLY A 142 12.16 11.69 21.09
C GLY A 142 11.15 12.56 20.33
N LYS A 143 10.65 12.10 19.18
CA LYS A 143 9.65 12.81 18.37
C LYS A 143 8.23 12.65 18.90
N GLN A 144 7.97 11.61 19.68
CA GLN A 144 6.69 11.25 20.27
C GLN A 144 6.91 10.87 21.73
N LYS A 145 6.04 11.32 22.63
CA LYS A 145 5.96 10.79 24.00
C LYS A 145 5.23 9.46 24.00
N ALA A 146 5.64 8.55 24.89
CA ALA A 146 4.94 7.28 25.02
C ALA A 146 3.48 7.52 25.48
N GLU A 147 2.53 6.91 24.77
CA GLU A 147 1.12 6.96 25.14
C GLU A 147 0.91 6.11 26.39
N ARG A 148 0.27 6.69 27.41
CA ARG A 148 0.05 6.05 28.72
C ARG A 148 -1.28 5.28 28.80
N LYS A 149 -2.21 5.56 27.90
CA LYS A 149 -3.51 4.87 27.84
C LYS A 149 -3.45 3.77 26.79
N PHE A 150 -3.38 2.51 27.24
CA PHE A 150 -3.36 1.35 26.36
C PHE A 150 -4.47 1.38 25.31
N GLY A 151 -5.72 1.71 25.71
CA GLY A 151 -6.84 1.74 24.77
C GLY A 151 -6.73 2.83 23.69
N VAL A 152 -6.09 3.97 23.98
CA VAL A 152 -5.85 5.00 22.97
C VAL A 152 -4.74 4.58 22.01
N TYR A 153 -3.68 3.93 22.52
CA TYR A 153 -2.65 3.36 21.67
C TYR A 153 -3.20 2.22 20.80
N ALA A 154 -4.02 1.33 21.39
CA ALA A 154 -4.70 0.28 20.62
C ALA A 154 -5.60 0.88 19.53
N LEU A 155 -6.37 1.94 19.84
CA LEU A 155 -7.17 2.65 18.86
C LEU A 155 -6.31 3.27 17.75
N TYR A 156 -5.14 3.82 18.07
CA TYR A 156 -4.22 4.36 17.06
C TYR A 156 -3.84 3.31 16.02
N VAL A 157 -3.52 2.08 16.45
CA VAL A 157 -3.16 0.99 15.54
C VAL A 157 -4.39 0.43 14.82
N MET A 158 -5.53 0.33 15.53
CA MET A 158 -6.74 -0.37 15.06
C MET A 158 -7.81 0.55 14.46
N PHE A 159 -7.61 1.85 14.37
CA PHE A 159 -8.65 2.79 13.94
C PHE A 159 -9.32 2.36 12.62
N TYR A 160 -10.59 1.94 12.68
CA TYR A 160 -11.26 1.22 11.59
C TYR A 160 -11.24 1.94 10.23
N PRO A 161 -11.27 3.28 10.12
CA PRO A 161 -11.19 3.92 8.82
C PRO A 161 -9.87 3.65 8.09
N GLN A 162 -8.75 3.48 8.79
CA GLN A 162 -7.44 3.22 8.16
C GLN A 162 -7.06 1.73 8.16
N LEU A 163 -7.76 0.89 8.93
CA LEU A 163 -7.34 -0.43 9.36
C LEU A 163 -6.99 -1.40 8.22
N VAL A 164 -7.72 -1.40 7.11
CA VAL A 164 -7.56 -2.36 6.02
C VAL A 164 -6.62 -1.86 4.92
N ALA A 165 -6.84 -0.65 4.43
CA ALA A 165 -6.10 -0.08 3.31
C ALA A 165 -6.02 1.46 3.38
N GLY A 166 -6.18 2.02 4.57
CA GLY A 166 -5.99 3.46 4.80
C GLY A 166 -4.51 3.87 4.78
N PRO A 167 -4.22 5.16 4.91
CA PRO A 167 -2.85 5.65 4.99
C PRO A 167 -2.16 5.16 6.28
N ILE A 168 -0.84 4.94 6.22
CA ILE A 168 -0.02 4.64 7.40
C ILE A 168 0.17 5.95 8.19
N GLU A 169 -0.65 6.13 9.22
CA GLU A 169 -0.65 7.36 10.01
C GLU A 169 0.51 7.44 10.99
N ARG A 170 1.01 8.67 11.19
CA ARG A 170 2.03 8.93 12.20
C ARG A 170 1.38 9.14 13.58
N PRO A 171 2.02 8.66 14.67
CA PRO A 171 1.47 8.84 16.03
C PRO A 171 1.28 10.30 16.39
N GLN A 172 2.20 11.20 15.97
CA GLN A 172 2.11 12.65 16.21
C GLN A 172 0.88 13.30 15.54
N HIS A 173 0.39 12.70 14.45
CA HIS A 173 -0.75 13.22 13.71
C HIS A 173 -2.09 12.68 14.22
N LEU A 174 -2.17 11.36 14.50
CA LEU A 174 -3.46 10.73 14.82
C LEU A 174 -3.76 10.65 16.31
N ILE A 175 -2.79 10.32 17.18
CA ILE A 175 -3.04 10.16 18.63
C ILE A 175 -3.64 11.43 19.26
N PRO A 176 -3.13 12.65 19.00
CA PRO A 176 -3.70 13.86 19.56
C PRO A 176 -5.17 14.10 19.20
N GLN A 177 -5.59 13.64 18.01
CA GLN A 177 -6.96 13.82 17.55
C GLN A 177 -7.97 13.01 18.38
N PHE A 178 -7.59 11.90 19.00
CA PHE A 178 -8.47 11.13 19.89
C PHE A 178 -8.78 11.86 21.21
N TYR A 179 -7.96 12.81 21.59
CA TYR A 179 -8.17 13.66 22.78
C TYR A 179 -8.94 14.95 22.46
N GLN A 180 -9.06 15.31 21.18
CA GLN A 180 -9.76 16.51 20.75
C GLN A 180 -11.26 16.26 20.65
N ARG A 181 -12.05 17.28 21.00
CA ARG A 181 -13.50 17.26 20.81
C ARG A 181 -13.83 17.64 19.36
N HIS A 182 -14.39 16.73 18.62
CA HIS A 182 -14.87 16.97 17.26
C HIS A 182 -16.36 17.32 17.29
N PRO A 183 -16.75 18.58 17.02
CA PRO A 183 -18.15 18.97 16.92
C PRO A 183 -18.75 18.45 15.60
N VAL A 184 -20.07 18.35 15.55
CA VAL A 184 -20.77 18.09 14.29
C VAL A 184 -20.51 19.25 13.34
N SER A 185 -19.98 18.96 12.15
CA SER A 185 -19.68 19.95 11.12
C SER A 185 -20.34 19.55 9.80
N TYR A 186 -21.30 20.36 9.35
CA TYR A 186 -21.95 20.12 8.05
C TYR A 186 -20.93 20.05 6.90
N SER A 187 -19.99 21.00 6.86
CA SER A 187 -18.95 21.01 5.81
C SER A 187 -18.03 19.80 5.89
N GLY A 188 -17.68 19.33 7.10
CA GLY A 188 -16.90 18.12 7.32
C GLY A 188 -17.62 16.87 6.85
N ILE A 189 -18.91 16.73 7.21
CA ILE A 189 -19.77 15.61 6.81
C ILE A 189 -19.95 15.62 5.29
N ALA A 190 -20.35 16.75 4.70
CA ALA A 190 -20.56 16.85 3.25
C ALA A 190 -19.28 16.55 2.45
N THR A 191 -18.14 17.05 2.90
CA THR A 191 -16.84 16.78 2.26
C THR A 191 -16.46 15.31 2.40
N GLY A 192 -16.61 14.73 3.59
CA GLY A 192 -16.32 13.33 3.84
C GLY A 192 -17.16 12.39 2.98
N LEU A 193 -18.47 12.64 2.90
CA LEU A 193 -19.39 11.86 2.05
C LEU A 193 -19.06 12.00 0.56
N LYS A 194 -18.68 13.21 0.08
CA LYS A 194 -18.21 13.38 -1.31
C LYS A 194 -16.97 12.56 -1.60
N TRP A 195 -16.00 12.50 -0.68
CA TRP A 195 -14.79 11.67 -0.84
C TRP A 195 -15.12 10.19 -0.82
N MET A 196 -16.02 9.75 0.07
CA MET A 196 -16.50 8.36 0.07
C MET A 196 -17.17 8.01 -1.26
N LEU A 197 -18.07 8.85 -1.75
CA LEU A 197 -18.78 8.63 -3.02
C LEU A 197 -17.82 8.52 -4.20
N TRP A 198 -16.85 9.44 -4.29
CA TRP A 198 -15.81 9.38 -5.32
C TRP A 198 -14.95 8.12 -5.17
N GLY A 199 -14.58 7.75 -3.94
CA GLY A 199 -13.86 6.52 -3.66
C GLY A 199 -14.64 5.26 -4.07
N PHE A 200 -15.95 5.19 -3.81
CA PHE A 200 -16.81 4.10 -4.28
C PHE A 200 -16.89 4.05 -5.80
N PHE A 201 -17.00 5.20 -6.46
CA PHE A 201 -16.96 5.25 -7.92
C PHE A 201 -15.66 4.67 -8.46
N MET A 202 -14.51 5.12 -7.95
CA MET A 202 -13.20 4.61 -8.36
C MET A 202 -13.09 3.10 -8.14
N LYS A 203 -13.51 2.61 -6.96
CA LYS A 203 -13.38 1.18 -6.59
C LYS A 203 -14.37 0.31 -7.36
N VAL A 204 -15.67 0.59 -7.26
CA VAL A 204 -16.71 -0.33 -7.72
C VAL A 204 -17.00 -0.16 -9.21
N VAL A 205 -17.03 1.10 -9.70
CA VAL A 205 -17.40 1.37 -11.10
C VAL A 205 -16.19 1.24 -12.03
N VAL A 206 -15.00 1.65 -11.59
CA VAL A 206 -13.81 1.62 -12.45
C VAL A 206 -12.94 0.39 -12.16
N ALA A 207 -12.37 0.28 -10.96
CA ALA A 207 -11.37 -0.75 -10.66
C ALA A 207 -11.91 -2.18 -10.82
N ASP A 208 -13.06 -2.48 -10.21
CA ASP A 208 -13.64 -3.82 -10.25
C ASP A 208 -14.04 -4.24 -11.67
N ARG A 209 -14.46 -3.29 -12.52
CA ARG A 209 -14.76 -3.58 -13.94
C ARG A 209 -13.51 -3.82 -14.77
N LEU A 210 -12.48 -2.99 -14.60
CA LEU A 210 -11.19 -3.21 -15.24
C LEU A 210 -10.57 -4.56 -14.84
N GLY A 211 -10.77 -4.96 -13.57
CA GLY A 211 -10.29 -6.23 -13.02
C GLY A 211 -10.76 -7.44 -13.80
N ILE A 212 -12.00 -7.46 -14.27
CA ILE A 212 -12.57 -8.59 -15.03
C ILE A 212 -11.73 -8.85 -16.29
N TYR A 213 -11.44 -7.82 -17.08
CA TYR A 213 -10.64 -7.95 -18.28
C TYR A 213 -9.17 -8.29 -17.97
N VAL A 214 -8.58 -7.63 -17.00
CA VAL A 214 -7.19 -7.86 -16.60
C VAL A 214 -6.98 -9.29 -16.12
N ASP A 215 -7.88 -9.80 -15.26
CA ASP A 215 -7.80 -11.16 -14.75
C ASP A 215 -7.95 -12.21 -15.85
N TYR A 216 -8.85 -11.98 -16.79
CA TYR A 216 -9.05 -12.84 -17.95
C TYR A 216 -7.79 -12.94 -18.81
N VAL A 217 -7.18 -11.80 -19.16
CA VAL A 217 -6.01 -11.75 -20.05
C VAL A 217 -4.73 -12.22 -19.36
N PHE A 218 -4.48 -11.81 -18.12
CA PHE A 218 -3.28 -12.23 -17.40
C PHE A 218 -3.29 -13.72 -17.08
N LYS A 219 -4.45 -14.31 -16.75
CA LYS A 219 -4.56 -15.76 -16.46
C LYS A 219 -4.11 -16.64 -17.62
N ASN A 220 -4.27 -16.18 -18.86
CA ASN A 220 -3.96 -16.94 -20.06
C ASN A 220 -3.09 -16.13 -21.03
N ALA A 221 -2.05 -15.47 -20.54
CA ALA A 221 -1.23 -14.53 -21.32
C ALA A 221 -0.61 -15.16 -22.59
N GLU A 222 -0.44 -16.50 -22.61
CA GLU A 222 0.16 -17.22 -23.73
C GLU A 222 -0.73 -17.28 -24.99
N VAL A 223 -2.04 -17.19 -24.84
CA VAL A 223 -2.98 -17.33 -25.97
C VAL A 223 -3.48 -15.98 -26.50
N HIS A 224 -3.34 -14.91 -25.72
CA HIS A 224 -3.89 -13.60 -26.09
C HIS A 224 -3.01 -12.84 -27.09
N SER A 225 -3.65 -12.00 -27.91
CA SER A 225 -2.98 -11.14 -28.88
C SER A 225 -2.13 -10.07 -28.19
N ARG A 226 -1.20 -9.49 -28.96
CA ARG A 226 -0.40 -8.34 -28.50
C ARG A 226 -1.27 -7.17 -28.04
N LEU A 227 -2.34 -6.88 -28.78
CA LEU A 227 -3.25 -5.77 -28.45
C LEU A 227 -3.97 -6.03 -27.13
N ALA A 228 -4.48 -7.24 -26.91
CA ALA A 228 -5.12 -7.61 -25.65
C ALA A 228 -4.17 -7.47 -24.46
N LEU A 229 -2.91 -7.94 -24.58
CA LEU A 229 -1.91 -7.82 -23.53
C LEU A 229 -1.55 -6.35 -23.23
N VAL A 230 -1.35 -5.51 -24.23
CA VAL A 230 -1.10 -4.08 -24.06
C VAL A 230 -2.29 -3.40 -23.38
N THR A 231 -3.51 -3.70 -23.81
CA THR A 231 -4.74 -3.18 -23.20
C THR A 231 -4.86 -3.62 -21.74
N ALA A 232 -4.56 -4.90 -21.44
CA ALA A 232 -4.60 -5.41 -20.07
C ALA A 232 -3.59 -4.72 -19.15
N VAL A 233 -2.36 -4.45 -19.62
CA VAL A 233 -1.34 -3.72 -18.86
C VAL A 233 -1.77 -2.28 -18.61
N LEU A 234 -2.35 -1.61 -19.60
CA LEU A 234 -2.90 -0.26 -19.45
C LEU A 234 -4.08 -0.25 -18.48
N PHE A 235 -5.01 -1.19 -18.61
CA PHE A 235 -6.15 -1.32 -17.71
C PHE A 235 -5.71 -1.61 -16.29
N TYR A 236 -4.69 -2.45 -16.10
CA TYR A 236 -4.15 -2.74 -14.78
C TYR A 236 -3.59 -1.49 -14.09
N SER A 237 -2.97 -0.58 -14.82
CA SER A 237 -2.51 0.69 -14.25
C SER A 237 -3.65 1.50 -13.64
N PHE A 238 -4.79 1.60 -14.34
CA PHE A 238 -5.96 2.30 -13.80
C PHE A 238 -6.70 1.46 -12.76
N GLN A 239 -6.75 0.14 -12.91
CA GLN A 239 -7.32 -0.77 -11.93
C GLN A 239 -6.65 -0.61 -10.56
N ILE A 240 -5.32 -0.80 -10.49
CA ILE A 240 -4.57 -0.73 -9.22
C ILE A 240 -4.64 0.67 -8.61
N TYR A 241 -4.63 1.71 -9.45
CA TYR A 241 -4.78 3.08 -8.98
C TYR A 241 -6.18 3.33 -8.41
N CYS A 242 -7.22 3.02 -9.15
CA CYS A 242 -8.60 3.26 -8.72
C CYS A 242 -9.01 2.37 -7.54
N ASP A 243 -8.50 1.15 -7.48
CA ASP A 243 -8.72 0.23 -6.36
C ASP A 243 -8.15 0.81 -5.06
N PHE A 244 -6.88 1.15 -5.06
CA PHE A 244 -6.20 1.59 -3.84
C PHE A 244 -6.49 3.06 -3.49
N ALA A 245 -6.53 3.96 -4.46
CA ALA A 245 -6.90 5.36 -4.21
C ALA A 245 -8.37 5.48 -3.80
N GLY A 246 -9.26 4.70 -4.42
CA GLY A 246 -10.67 4.64 -4.06
C GLY A 246 -10.87 4.17 -2.62
N TYR A 247 -10.21 3.07 -2.24
CA TYR A 247 -10.24 2.56 -0.86
C TYR A 247 -9.68 3.59 0.14
N SER A 248 -8.57 4.24 -0.20
CA SER A 248 -7.98 5.31 0.62
C SER A 248 -8.92 6.51 0.79
N LEU A 249 -9.62 6.92 -0.28
CA LEU A 249 -10.59 8.01 -0.21
C LEU A 249 -11.82 7.67 0.63
N ILE A 250 -12.32 6.42 0.57
CA ILE A 250 -13.39 5.97 1.45
C ILE A 250 -12.92 6.03 2.91
N ALA A 251 -11.70 5.56 3.20
CA ALA A 251 -11.09 5.62 4.53
C ALA A 251 -10.99 7.05 5.06
N ILE A 252 -10.42 7.96 4.26
CA ILE A 252 -10.24 9.38 4.60
C ILE A 252 -11.60 10.06 4.76
N GLY A 253 -12.55 9.78 3.87
CA GLY A 253 -13.91 10.31 3.93
C GLY A 253 -14.66 9.86 5.18
N THR A 254 -14.58 8.56 5.52
CA THR A 254 -15.16 7.97 6.72
C THR A 254 -14.62 8.66 7.99
N ALA A 255 -13.31 8.83 8.09
CA ALA A 255 -12.67 9.55 9.19
C ALA A 255 -13.11 11.02 9.24
N LYS A 256 -13.17 11.68 8.08
CA LYS A 256 -13.55 13.10 7.94
C LYS A 256 -14.98 13.37 8.40
N VAL A 257 -15.92 12.46 8.14
CA VAL A 257 -17.30 12.56 8.64
C VAL A 257 -17.34 12.64 10.16
N MET A 258 -16.45 11.93 10.85
CA MET A 258 -16.33 11.95 12.32
C MET A 258 -15.42 13.08 12.85
N GLY A 259 -14.85 13.91 11.97
CA GLY A 259 -13.99 15.04 12.33
C GLY A 259 -12.50 14.73 12.35
N PHE A 260 -12.07 13.50 12.04
CA PHE A 260 -10.66 13.12 11.97
C PHE A 260 -10.04 13.50 10.62
N ALA A 261 -8.78 13.94 10.65
CA ALA A 261 -7.98 14.17 9.46
C ALA A 261 -6.98 13.03 9.27
N LEU A 262 -7.04 12.36 8.14
CA LEU A 262 -6.05 11.37 7.73
C LEU A 262 -5.21 11.90 6.57
N THR A 263 -4.00 11.35 6.41
CA THR A 263 -3.06 11.72 5.37
C THR A 263 -3.55 11.30 3.99
N ASN A 264 -3.44 12.16 2.99
CA ASN A 264 -3.72 11.79 1.61
C ASN A 264 -2.65 10.82 1.08
N ASN A 265 -3.10 9.71 0.49
CA ASN A 265 -2.21 8.67 -0.01
C ASN A 265 -1.88 8.80 -1.51
N PHE A 266 -2.70 9.53 -2.27
CA PHE A 266 -2.52 9.69 -3.70
C PHE A 266 -2.72 11.16 -4.14
N LYS A 267 -1.91 11.59 -5.12
CA LYS A 267 -2.01 12.92 -5.72
C LYS A 267 -1.73 12.84 -7.23
N ARG A 268 -2.71 12.37 -8.02
CA ARG A 268 -2.61 12.30 -9.50
C ARG A 268 -1.27 11.70 -9.98
N PRO A 269 -0.96 10.44 -9.63
CA PRO A 269 0.39 9.88 -9.80
C PRO A 269 0.81 9.72 -11.26
N TYR A 270 -0.12 9.50 -12.19
CA TYR A 270 0.19 9.31 -13.61
C TYR A 270 0.50 10.59 -14.38
N PHE A 271 0.34 11.76 -13.74
CA PHE A 271 0.82 13.05 -14.26
C PHE A 271 2.25 13.38 -13.80
N ALA A 272 2.94 12.47 -13.16
CA ALA A 272 4.32 12.65 -12.75
C ALA A 272 5.28 12.65 -13.94
N SER A 273 6.17 13.64 -14.03
CA SER A 273 7.16 13.78 -15.10
C SER A 273 8.46 13.00 -14.85
N SER A 274 8.57 12.33 -13.72
CA SER A 274 9.70 11.47 -13.35
C SER A 274 9.29 10.42 -12.32
N LEU A 275 10.02 9.28 -12.26
CA LEU A 275 9.79 8.25 -11.24
C LEU A 275 9.92 8.78 -9.81
N ARG A 276 10.83 9.73 -9.58
CA ARG A 276 10.97 10.39 -8.28
C ARG A 276 9.73 11.19 -7.90
N GLU A 277 9.10 11.85 -8.87
CA GLU A 277 7.84 12.57 -8.68
C GLU A 277 6.68 11.60 -8.50
N PHE A 278 6.64 10.50 -9.29
CA PHE A 278 5.64 9.44 -9.15
C PHE A 278 5.55 8.94 -7.70
N TRP A 279 6.67 8.61 -7.06
CA TRP A 279 6.71 8.15 -5.67
C TRP A 279 6.39 9.23 -4.62
N LYS A 280 6.36 10.50 -5.00
CA LYS A 280 5.81 11.58 -4.15
C LYS A 280 4.29 11.71 -4.27
N ARG A 281 3.68 11.07 -5.27
CA ARG A 281 2.26 11.15 -5.61
C ARG A 281 1.53 9.80 -5.42
N TRP A 282 2.26 8.69 -5.40
CA TRP A 282 1.78 7.33 -5.24
C TRP A 282 2.08 6.79 -3.85
N ASN A 283 1.04 6.26 -3.16
CA ASN A 283 1.15 5.64 -1.82
C ASN A 283 2.06 6.45 -0.89
N ILE A 284 1.68 7.72 -0.71
CA ILE A 284 2.54 8.76 -0.11
C ILE A 284 2.96 8.37 1.30
N SER A 285 2.04 7.82 2.11
CA SER A 285 2.32 7.43 3.49
C SER A 285 3.38 6.32 3.58
N LEU A 286 3.31 5.31 2.69
CA LEU A 286 4.31 4.24 2.59
C LEU A 286 5.66 4.77 2.10
N SER A 287 5.65 5.60 1.05
CA SER A 287 6.87 6.21 0.51
C SER A 287 7.59 7.07 1.56
N GLN A 288 6.84 7.82 2.36
CA GLN A 288 7.37 8.58 3.49
C GLN A 288 7.89 7.65 4.61
N TRP A 289 7.22 6.51 4.86
CA TRP A 289 7.67 5.55 5.85
C TRP A 289 9.06 5.00 5.48
N PHE A 290 9.24 4.49 4.27
CA PHE A 290 10.53 3.98 3.80
C PHE A 290 11.61 5.07 3.79
N ARG A 291 11.25 6.30 3.40
CA ARG A 291 12.19 7.44 3.46
C ARG A 291 12.67 7.72 4.87
N ASP A 292 11.76 7.78 5.85
CA ASP A 292 12.05 8.27 7.20
C ASP A 292 12.68 7.19 8.11
N TYR A 293 12.35 5.92 7.88
CA TYR A 293 12.77 4.81 8.74
C TYR A 293 13.78 3.86 8.09
N VAL A 294 13.98 3.91 6.78
CA VAL A 294 15.00 3.12 6.09
C VAL A 294 16.02 4.02 5.40
N TYR A 295 15.58 4.86 4.46
CA TYR A 295 16.50 5.64 3.62
C TYR A 295 17.34 6.64 4.42
N PHE A 296 16.75 7.46 5.27
CA PHE A 296 17.48 8.44 6.07
C PHE A 296 18.40 7.80 7.12
N PRO A 297 18.02 6.75 7.87
CA PRO A 297 18.97 6.06 8.76
C PRO A 297 20.17 5.47 8.05
N MET A 298 20.06 5.06 6.78
CA MET A 298 21.19 4.60 5.96
C MET A 298 22.08 5.75 5.44
N GLY A 299 21.78 7.01 5.79
CA GLY A 299 22.51 8.22 5.38
C GLY A 299 21.87 8.99 4.21
N GLY A 300 20.77 8.50 3.65
CA GLY A 300 20.01 9.18 2.59
C GLY A 300 20.83 9.44 1.33
N SER A 301 20.77 10.69 0.82
CA SER A 301 21.53 11.14 -0.36
C SER A 301 22.87 11.82 -0.03
N ARG A 302 23.18 12.03 1.26
CA ARG A 302 24.40 12.73 1.71
C ARG A 302 25.52 11.73 2.00
N VAL A 303 25.77 10.81 1.07
CA VAL A 303 26.74 9.71 1.17
C VAL A 303 27.50 9.57 -0.14
N SER A 304 28.54 8.71 -0.18
CA SER A 304 29.25 8.38 -1.41
C SER A 304 28.30 7.85 -2.49
N PHE A 305 28.67 7.99 -3.75
CA PHE A 305 27.84 7.57 -4.89
C PHE A 305 27.44 6.07 -4.82
N THR A 306 28.40 5.20 -4.49
CA THR A 306 28.14 3.75 -4.34
C THR A 306 27.13 3.48 -3.23
N LYS A 307 27.29 4.15 -2.09
CA LYS A 307 26.34 4.02 -0.96
C LYS A 307 24.95 4.59 -1.29
N TYR A 308 24.89 5.65 -2.10
CA TYR A 308 23.61 6.18 -2.60
C TYR A 308 22.87 5.16 -3.47
N ILE A 309 23.59 4.50 -4.42
CA ILE A 309 23.01 3.42 -5.24
C ILE A 309 22.47 2.32 -4.34
N PHE A 310 23.29 1.84 -3.40
CA PHE A 310 22.89 0.80 -2.44
C PHE A 310 21.64 1.21 -1.65
N ASN A 311 21.60 2.42 -1.10
CA ASN A 311 20.45 2.92 -0.34
C ASN A 311 19.15 2.91 -1.17
N ILE A 312 19.19 3.34 -2.43
CA ILE A 312 18.04 3.34 -3.31
C ILE A 312 17.58 1.90 -3.60
N LEU A 313 18.48 1.02 -3.98
CA LEU A 313 18.14 -0.37 -4.32
C LEU A 313 17.56 -1.10 -3.10
N VAL A 314 18.17 -0.97 -1.92
CA VAL A 314 17.66 -1.57 -0.69
C VAL A 314 16.24 -1.09 -0.37
N VAL A 315 15.98 0.21 -0.42
CA VAL A 315 14.65 0.77 -0.14
C VAL A 315 13.60 0.20 -1.09
N PHE A 316 13.89 0.12 -2.39
CA PHE A 316 12.92 -0.37 -3.37
C PHE A 316 12.75 -1.88 -3.34
N ILE A 317 13.81 -2.65 -3.11
CA ILE A 317 13.72 -4.11 -2.91
C ILE A 317 12.91 -4.43 -1.65
N LEU A 318 13.16 -3.74 -0.53
CA LEU A 318 12.36 -3.90 0.69
C LEU A 318 10.90 -3.48 0.50
N SER A 319 10.65 -2.43 -0.30
CA SER A 319 9.29 -2.04 -0.69
C SER A 319 8.60 -3.13 -1.50
N GLY A 320 9.31 -3.77 -2.43
CA GLY A 320 8.80 -4.91 -3.18
C GLY A 320 8.45 -6.09 -2.27
N LEU A 321 9.37 -6.51 -1.40
CA LEU A 321 9.13 -7.56 -0.41
C LEU A 321 7.95 -7.23 0.51
N TRP A 322 7.79 -5.96 0.88
CA TRP A 322 6.65 -5.54 1.71
C TRP A 322 5.31 -5.77 1.00
N HIS A 323 5.23 -5.62 -0.33
CA HIS A 323 4.01 -5.90 -1.10
C HIS A 323 3.67 -7.39 -1.12
N GLY A 324 4.65 -8.27 -1.33
CA GLY A 324 4.41 -9.71 -1.36
C GLY A 324 5.67 -10.55 -1.26
N ALA A 325 5.51 -11.74 -0.71
CA ALA A 325 6.54 -12.76 -0.62
C ALA A 325 6.65 -13.52 -1.97
N ASN A 326 7.10 -12.82 -3.01
CA ASN A 326 7.31 -13.38 -4.36
C ASN A 326 8.45 -12.65 -5.05
N TRP A 327 9.18 -13.35 -5.89
CA TRP A 327 10.27 -12.79 -6.69
C TRP A 327 9.80 -11.71 -7.66
N THR A 328 8.58 -11.76 -8.13
CA THR A 328 8.00 -10.74 -9.02
C THR A 328 7.95 -9.36 -8.33
N PHE A 329 7.61 -9.31 -7.05
CA PHE A 329 7.63 -8.06 -6.28
C PHE A 329 9.06 -7.55 -6.02
N ILE A 330 10.03 -8.45 -5.84
CA ILE A 330 11.45 -8.09 -5.71
C ILE A 330 11.93 -7.44 -7.01
N LEU A 331 11.62 -8.04 -8.18
CA LEU A 331 11.96 -7.48 -9.49
C LEU A 331 11.25 -6.15 -9.75
N TRP A 332 9.98 -6.04 -9.38
CA TRP A 332 9.24 -4.78 -9.44
C TRP A 332 9.97 -3.67 -8.66
N GLY A 333 10.38 -3.95 -7.43
CA GLY A 333 11.15 -3.01 -6.63
C GLY A 333 12.51 -2.68 -7.25
N LEU A 334 13.23 -3.70 -7.71
CA LEU A 334 14.53 -3.52 -8.37
C LEU A 334 14.43 -2.59 -9.59
N PHE A 335 13.45 -2.80 -10.48
CA PHE A 335 13.26 -1.95 -11.67
C PHE A 335 12.91 -0.51 -11.29
N HIS A 336 12.04 -0.29 -10.31
CA HIS A 336 11.78 1.06 -9.81
C HIS A 336 13.05 1.75 -9.28
N GLY A 337 13.87 1.03 -8.51
CA GLY A 337 15.16 1.51 -8.04
C GLY A 337 16.10 1.87 -9.17
N LEU A 338 16.23 0.99 -10.17
CA LEU A 338 17.08 1.19 -11.36
C LEU A 338 16.62 2.41 -12.19
N PHE A 339 15.34 2.57 -12.42
CA PHE A 339 14.81 3.73 -13.15
C PHE A 339 15.02 5.06 -12.41
N ILE A 340 14.94 5.07 -11.08
CA ILE A 340 15.28 6.26 -10.27
C ILE A 340 16.76 6.58 -10.39
N LEU A 341 17.63 5.57 -10.34
CA LEU A 341 19.08 5.73 -10.52
C LEU A 341 19.41 6.21 -11.94
N PHE A 342 18.76 5.67 -12.96
CA PHE A 342 18.91 6.15 -14.34
C PHE A 342 18.53 7.64 -14.46
N GLY A 343 17.41 8.04 -13.89
CA GLY A 343 17.01 9.46 -13.85
C GLY A 343 18.00 10.35 -13.07
N TYR A 344 18.67 9.82 -12.04
CA TYR A 344 19.74 10.52 -11.34
C TYR A 344 21.00 10.65 -12.21
N LEU A 345 21.45 9.55 -12.83
CA LEU A 345 22.63 9.54 -13.73
C LEU A 345 22.43 10.47 -14.92
N LYS A 346 21.25 10.45 -15.55
CA LYS A 346 20.89 11.37 -16.61
C LYS A 346 21.11 12.82 -16.19
N ARG A 347 20.59 13.24 -15.04
CA ARG A 347 20.76 14.62 -14.55
C ARG A 347 22.21 14.96 -14.22
N LYS A 348 23.00 13.98 -13.76
CA LYS A 348 24.41 14.20 -13.39
C LYS A 348 25.33 14.27 -14.60
N PHE A 349 25.16 13.40 -15.59
CA PHE A 349 26.08 13.26 -16.72
C PHE A 349 25.58 13.90 -18.03
N LEU A 350 24.27 14.13 -18.15
CA LEU A 350 23.63 14.72 -19.33
C LEU A 350 22.68 15.86 -18.93
N PRO A 351 23.20 16.92 -18.23
CA PRO A 351 22.32 17.99 -17.71
C PRO A 351 21.60 18.77 -18.81
N GLY A 352 22.21 18.86 -20.02
CA GLY A 352 21.60 19.53 -21.18
C GLY A 352 20.46 18.75 -21.85
N LEU A 353 20.29 17.48 -21.55
CA LEU A 353 19.19 16.66 -22.12
C LEU A 353 17.92 16.88 -21.29
N VAL A 354 17.22 17.97 -21.54
CA VAL A 354 15.94 18.31 -20.87
C VAL A 354 14.77 17.81 -21.71
N PHE A 355 13.98 16.90 -21.17
CA PHE A 355 12.70 16.54 -21.80
C PHE A 355 11.62 17.55 -21.45
N SER A 356 10.70 17.80 -22.37
CA SER A 356 9.50 18.54 -22.01
C SER A 356 8.72 17.81 -20.91
N LYS A 357 7.91 18.54 -20.15
CA LYS A 357 7.06 17.97 -19.09
C LYS A 357 6.21 16.81 -19.64
N TYR A 358 5.64 16.95 -20.81
CA TYR A 358 4.76 15.95 -21.43
C TYR A 358 5.51 14.67 -21.83
N ILE A 359 6.69 14.80 -22.41
CA ILE A 359 7.56 13.65 -22.71
C ILE A 359 7.97 12.94 -21.40
N GLY A 360 8.30 13.71 -20.35
CA GLY A 360 8.58 13.18 -19.03
C GLY A 360 7.43 12.37 -18.46
N ILE A 361 6.19 12.85 -18.57
CA ILE A 361 4.98 12.14 -18.15
C ILE A 361 4.82 10.83 -18.92
N ALA A 362 4.91 10.87 -20.25
CA ALA A 362 4.78 9.68 -21.09
C ALA A 362 5.83 8.61 -20.76
N VAL A 363 7.10 8.99 -20.67
CA VAL A 363 8.20 8.07 -20.33
C VAL A 363 8.02 7.48 -18.92
N THR A 364 7.61 8.31 -17.96
CA THR A 364 7.35 7.85 -16.59
C THR A 364 6.19 6.87 -16.55
N PHE A 365 5.09 7.16 -17.23
CA PHE A 365 3.94 6.28 -17.33
C PHE A 365 4.31 4.93 -17.96
N LEU A 366 5.07 4.92 -19.06
CA LEU A 366 5.53 3.67 -19.68
C LEU A 366 6.44 2.85 -18.76
N ALA A 367 7.38 3.50 -18.06
CA ALA A 367 8.26 2.83 -17.11
C ALA A 367 7.48 2.20 -15.94
N VAL A 368 6.46 2.91 -15.44
CA VAL A 368 5.56 2.39 -14.38
C VAL A 368 4.73 1.22 -14.91
N ASN A 369 4.17 1.31 -16.14
CA ASN A 369 3.44 0.20 -16.78
C ASN A 369 4.31 -1.05 -16.93
N PHE A 370 5.56 -0.88 -17.34
CA PHE A 370 6.52 -1.99 -17.40
C PHE A 370 6.70 -2.64 -16.01
N CYS A 371 6.86 -1.85 -14.95
CA CYS A 371 6.95 -2.39 -13.60
C CYS A 371 5.66 -3.08 -13.16
N TRP A 372 4.47 -2.57 -13.56
CA TRP A 372 3.19 -3.19 -13.22
C TRP A 372 3.01 -4.58 -13.79
N ILE A 373 3.69 -4.96 -14.89
CA ILE A 373 3.68 -6.33 -15.41
C ILE A 373 4.19 -7.29 -14.34
N PHE A 374 5.32 -6.98 -13.70
CA PHE A 374 5.86 -7.81 -12.62
C PHE A 374 4.96 -7.81 -11.39
N PHE A 375 4.37 -6.68 -11.04
CA PHE A 375 3.50 -6.58 -9.87
C PHE A 375 2.23 -7.43 -10.00
N ARG A 376 1.67 -7.54 -11.23
CA ARG A 376 0.43 -8.29 -11.49
C ARG A 376 0.68 -9.78 -11.74
N SER A 377 1.80 -10.15 -12.31
CA SER A 377 2.12 -11.53 -12.67
C SER A 377 2.26 -12.42 -11.44
N GLN A 378 1.79 -13.66 -11.55
CA GLN A 378 1.87 -14.66 -10.49
C GLN A 378 3.31 -15.15 -10.26
N ASN A 379 4.11 -15.22 -11.33
CA ASN A 379 5.51 -15.64 -11.29
C ASN A 379 6.34 -14.92 -12.36
N ILE A 380 7.66 -15.07 -12.26
CA ILE A 380 8.61 -14.42 -13.19
C ILE A 380 8.41 -14.88 -14.64
N HIS A 381 8.12 -16.16 -14.85
CA HIS A 381 7.94 -16.73 -16.18
C HIS A 381 6.77 -16.06 -16.92
N GLU A 382 5.62 -15.91 -16.25
CA GLU A 382 4.46 -15.19 -16.79
C GLU A 382 4.80 -13.75 -17.18
N ALA A 383 5.51 -13.00 -16.31
CA ALA A 383 5.93 -11.64 -16.60
C ALA A 383 6.79 -11.57 -17.88
N PHE A 384 7.74 -12.48 -18.04
CA PHE A 384 8.58 -12.52 -19.23
C PHE A 384 7.83 -12.97 -20.49
N ILE A 385 6.85 -13.86 -20.38
CA ILE A 385 5.96 -14.22 -21.50
C ILE A 385 5.21 -12.98 -21.97
N ILE A 386 4.59 -12.23 -21.08
CA ILE A 386 3.86 -11.00 -21.42
C ILE A 386 4.78 -10.00 -22.14
N ILE A 387 5.96 -9.74 -21.60
CA ILE A 387 6.94 -8.83 -22.21
C ILE A 387 7.36 -9.32 -23.60
N LYS A 388 7.72 -10.59 -23.73
CA LYS A 388 8.13 -11.20 -25.00
C LYS A 388 7.04 -11.07 -26.05
N ARG A 389 5.78 -11.35 -25.68
CA ARG A 389 4.64 -11.27 -26.60
C ARG A 389 4.30 -9.83 -26.99
N ILE A 390 4.37 -8.88 -26.07
CA ILE A 390 4.19 -7.46 -26.37
C ILE A 390 5.26 -6.95 -27.34
N CYS A 391 6.51 -7.42 -27.22
CA CYS A 391 7.61 -7.02 -28.09
C CYS A 391 7.68 -7.79 -29.41
N SER A 392 7.00 -8.93 -29.55
CA SER A 392 7.08 -9.77 -30.74
C SER A 392 6.20 -9.25 -31.88
N PRO A 393 6.73 -9.03 -33.11
CA PRO A 393 5.92 -8.61 -34.25
C PRO A 393 4.93 -9.69 -34.75
N LYS A 394 5.17 -10.95 -34.40
CA LYS A 394 4.33 -12.09 -34.83
C LYS A 394 3.02 -12.23 -34.06
N THR A 395 2.84 -11.49 -32.98
CA THR A 395 1.68 -11.60 -32.07
C THR A 395 0.56 -10.59 -32.39
N ILE A 396 0.45 -10.17 -33.66
CA ILE A 396 -0.52 -9.13 -34.09
C ILE A 396 -1.90 -9.73 -34.42
N GLN A 397 -2.03 -11.07 -34.55
CA GLN A 397 -3.31 -11.69 -34.91
C GLN A 397 -4.35 -11.39 -33.78
N LEU A 398 -5.39 -10.67 -34.18
CA LEU A 398 -6.64 -10.58 -33.41
C LEU A 398 -7.27 -11.98 -33.45
N ILE A 399 -7.37 -12.65 -32.32
CA ILE A 399 -8.17 -13.85 -32.20
C ILE A 399 -9.63 -13.39 -32.20
N GLU A 400 -10.40 -13.69 -33.23
CA GLU A 400 -11.84 -13.42 -33.27
C GLU A 400 -12.48 -14.06 -32.01
N GLY A 401 -13.26 -13.27 -31.26
CA GLY A 401 -13.88 -13.74 -30.02
C GLY A 401 -13.03 -13.66 -28.75
N GLU A 402 -11.90 -12.97 -28.76
CA GLU A 402 -10.98 -12.87 -27.61
C GLU A 402 -11.62 -12.31 -26.32
N PHE A 403 -12.70 -11.54 -26.44
CA PHE A 403 -13.50 -11.07 -25.31
C PHE A 403 -14.91 -10.66 -25.78
N ASP A 404 -15.89 -11.47 -25.41
CA ASP A 404 -17.28 -11.36 -25.93
C ASP A 404 -18.10 -10.20 -25.33
N GLU A 405 -17.60 -9.58 -24.24
CA GLU A 405 -18.30 -8.47 -23.57
C GLU A 405 -17.86 -7.09 -24.07
N ARG A 406 -18.26 -6.73 -25.30
CA ARG A 406 -17.99 -5.37 -25.86
C ARG A 406 -18.48 -4.24 -24.96
N SER A 407 -19.60 -4.43 -24.27
CA SER A 407 -20.14 -3.47 -23.31
C SER A 407 -19.16 -3.18 -22.16
N LEU A 408 -18.50 -4.21 -21.62
CA LEU A 408 -17.53 -4.06 -20.54
C LEU A 408 -16.31 -3.23 -20.98
N LEU A 409 -15.83 -3.42 -22.21
CA LEU A 409 -14.72 -2.60 -22.75
C LEU A 409 -15.14 -1.12 -22.87
N VAL A 410 -16.35 -0.84 -23.38
CA VAL A 410 -16.87 0.52 -23.47
C VAL A 410 -16.96 1.18 -22.09
N TYR A 411 -17.57 0.50 -21.11
CA TYR A 411 -17.63 1.00 -19.73
C TYR A 411 -16.24 1.19 -19.09
N SER A 412 -15.30 0.31 -19.40
CA SER A 412 -13.90 0.42 -18.92
C SER A 412 -13.22 1.68 -19.47
N PHE A 413 -13.34 1.95 -20.76
CA PHE A 413 -12.79 3.16 -21.37
C PHE A 413 -13.48 4.43 -20.88
N LEU A 414 -14.81 4.44 -20.69
CA LEU A 414 -15.54 5.56 -20.11
C LEU A 414 -15.12 5.83 -18.66
N GLY A 415 -14.91 4.78 -17.87
CA GLY A 415 -14.38 4.89 -16.52
C GLY A 415 -13.00 5.53 -16.49
N ILE A 416 -12.06 5.02 -17.30
CA ILE A 416 -10.71 5.58 -17.42
C ILE A 416 -10.76 7.05 -17.87
N PHE A 417 -11.58 7.36 -18.88
CA PHE A 417 -11.76 8.74 -19.37
C PHE A 417 -12.23 9.66 -18.27
N SER A 418 -13.23 9.24 -17.47
CA SER A 418 -13.75 10.02 -16.32
C SER A 418 -12.66 10.34 -15.31
N ILE A 419 -11.79 9.36 -14.98
CA ILE A 419 -10.67 9.57 -14.05
C ILE A 419 -9.66 10.54 -14.65
N ILE A 420 -9.23 10.32 -15.89
CA ILE A 420 -8.25 11.18 -16.56
C ILE A 420 -8.77 12.61 -16.67
N ALA A 421 -10.03 12.80 -17.10
CA ALA A 421 -10.64 14.14 -17.24
C ALA A 421 -10.70 14.88 -15.90
N THR A 422 -11.14 14.22 -14.84
CA THR A 422 -11.20 14.80 -13.48
C THR A 422 -9.83 15.19 -12.97
N GLU A 423 -8.83 14.32 -13.16
CA GLU A 423 -7.46 14.58 -12.71
C GLU A 423 -6.77 15.66 -13.56
N LEU A 424 -7.02 15.70 -14.87
CA LEU A 424 -6.50 16.72 -15.77
C LEU A 424 -7.00 18.11 -15.38
N ILE A 425 -8.31 18.24 -15.14
CA ILE A 425 -8.89 19.48 -14.63
C ILE A 425 -8.22 19.91 -13.34
N SER A 426 -8.05 18.97 -12.39
CA SER A 426 -7.42 19.26 -11.08
C SER A 426 -5.90 19.50 -11.12
N GLU A 427 -5.18 19.07 -12.18
CA GLU A 427 -3.71 19.28 -12.31
C GLU A 427 -3.37 20.59 -13.00
N PHE A 428 -4.21 21.05 -13.95
CA PHE A 428 -3.88 22.17 -14.83
C PHE A 428 -4.80 23.38 -14.67
N PHE A 429 -5.94 23.22 -14.00
CA PHE A 429 -6.92 24.28 -13.71
C PHE A 429 -7.27 24.30 -12.22
#